data_10671a8798c9a662051830d45cd66831
#
_entry.id   10671a8798c9a662051830d45cd66831
#
_cell.length_a   1.000
_cell.length_b   1.000
_cell.length_c   1.000
_cell.angle_alpha   90.00
_cell.angle_beta   90.00
_cell.angle_gamma   90.00
#
_symmetry.space_group_name_H-M   'P 1'
#
loop_
_entity.id
_entity.type
_entity.pdbx_description
1 polymer ?
#
loop_
_entity_poly.entity_id
_entity_poly.type
_entity_poly.pdbx_seq_one_letter_code
_entity_poly.pdbx_strand_id
1 'polypeptide(L)'
;MIAINRILCPVDFSEASRGALDHAAALARWYEARLIALHVVPLVPNALSFPPAISTATLQPIPLEVFHDELRRFVEPVAELVPAEAVVTSGDAARRH
;
A
#
# COMPACT_ATOMS: atom_id res chain seq x y z
N MET A 1 1.30 -29.28 9.75
CA MET A 1 2.27 -28.21 9.51
C MET A 1 1.61 -27.07 8.73
N ILE A 2 1.82 -25.84 9.16
CA ILE A 2 1.26 -24.68 8.49
C ILE A 2 2.30 -24.13 7.51
N ALA A 3 1.91 -24.00 6.25
CA ALA A 3 2.77 -23.40 5.24
C ALA A 3 2.34 -21.95 5.03
N ILE A 4 3.27 -21.02 5.18
CA ILE A 4 3.02 -19.61 4.92
C ILE A 4 3.51 -19.30 3.51
N ASN A 5 2.57 -19.02 2.61
CA ASN A 5 2.87 -18.75 1.21
C ASN A 5 2.89 -17.28 0.85
N ARG A 6 2.20 -16.45 1.64
CA ARG A 6 2.09 -15.02 1.40
C ARG A 6 2.12 -14.27 2.71
N ILE A 7 2.78 -13.12 2.68
CA ILE A 7 2.81 -12.21 3.81
C ILE A 7 2.31 -10.86 3.31
N LEU A 8 1.26 -10.35 3.94
CA LEU A 8 0.66 -9.08 3.57
C LEU A 8 1.18 -7.99 4.50
N CYS A 9 1.70 -6.91 3.94
CA CYS A 9 2.23 -5.80 4.70
C CYS A 9 1.55 -4.49 4.26
N PRO A 10 0.74 -3.87 5.12
CA PRO A 10 0.18 -2.56 4.80
C PRO A 10 1.28 -1.50 4.78
N VAL A 11 1.19 -0.58 3.83
CA VAL A 11 2.20 0.47 3.64
C VAL A 11 1.51 1.84 3.59
N ASP A 12 1.97 2.77 4.40
CA ASP A 12 1.49 4.16 4.39
C ASP A 12 2.63 5.15 4.10
N PHE A 13 3.76 4.64 3.61
CA PHE A 13 4.95 5.41 3.24
C PHE A 13 5.65 6.10 4.42
N SER A 14 5.31 5.75 5.65
CA SER A 14 5.98 6.27 6.83
C SER A 14 7.26 5.46 7.14
N GLU A 15 8.06 5.98 8.07
CA GLU A 15 9.23 5.26 8.53
C GLU A 15 8.84 3.98 9.27
N ALA A 16 7.72 4.02 10.00
CA ALA A 16 7.20 2.82 10.66
C ALA A 16 6.83 1.76 9.64
N SER A 17 6.24 2.20 8.53
CA SER A 17 5.89 1.32 7.42
C SER A 17 7.13 0.73 6.77
N ARG A 18 8.20 1.53 6.65
CA ARG A 18 9.48 1.04 6.13
C ARG A 18 10.04 -0.08 7.01
N GLY A 19 10.02 0.13 8.32
CA GLY A 19 10.49 -0.88 9.26
C GLY A 19 9.65 -2.15 9.22
N ALA A 20 8.33 -1.97 9.13
CA ALA A 20 7.41 -3.10 9.04
C ALA A 20 7.65 -3.90 7.76
N LEU A 21 7.91 -3.21 6.65
CA LEU A 21 8.15 -3.86 5.37
C LEU A 21 9.46 -4.65 5.40
N ASP A 22 10.51 -4.08 6.00
CA ASP A 22 11.78 -4.77 6.14
C ASP A 22 11.62 -6.03 6.99
N HIS A 23 10.84 -5.94 8.06
CA HIS A 23 10.57 -7.09 8.93
C HIS A 23 9.76 -8.15 8.17
N ALA A 24 8.74 -7.72 7.43
CA ALA A 24 7.92 -8.63 6.64
C ALA A 24 8.76 -9.33 5.56
N ALA A 25 9.70 -8.60 4.97
CA ALA A 25 10.60 -9.19 3.97
C ALA A 25 11.49 -10.26 4.59
N ALA A 26 11.98 -10.03 5.82
CA ALA A 26 12.78 -11.02 6.51
C ALA A 26 11.96 -12.28 6.80
N LEU A 27 10.70 -12.11 7.20
CA LEU A 27 9.80 -13.24 7.43
C LEU A 27 9.49 -13.98 6.12
N ALA A 28 9.26 -13.23 5.04
CA ALA A 28 8.99 -13.83 3.74
C ALA A 28 10.17 -14.68 3.28
N ARG A 29 11.37 -14.18 3.50
CA ARG A 29 12.57 -14.93 3.15
C ARG A 29 12.72 -16.19 3.99
N TRP A 30 12.41 -16.08 5.28
CA TRP A 30 12.49 -17.22 6.19
C TRP A 30 11.53 -18.34 5.82
N TYR A 31 10.29 -17.95 5.42
CA TYR A 31 9.26 -18.92 5.07
C TYR A 31 9.22 -19.25 3.58
N GLU A 32 10.09 -18.65 2.78
CA GLU A 32 10.07 -18.77 1.33
C GLU A 32 8.71 -18.36 0.77
N ALA A 33 8.16 -17.27 1.34
CA ALA A 33 6.85 -16.77 1.00
C ALA A 33 6.95 -15.56 0.07
N ARG A 34 5.84 -15.22 -0.57
CA ARG A 34 5.73 -14.00 -1.36
C ARG A 34 5.30 -12.85 -0.44
N LEU A 35 5.90 -11.70 -0.63
CA LEU A 35 5.53 -10.50 0.11
C LEU A 35 4.54 -9.67 -0.72
N ILE A 36 3.46 -9.23 -0.09
CA ILE A 36 2.48 -8.36 -0.75
C ILE A 36 2.42 -7.06 0.03
N ALA A 37 2.88 -5.97 -0.58
CA ALA A 37 2.81 -4.64 0.01
C ALA A 37 1.50 -4.00 -0.46
N LEU A 38 0.66 -3.62 0.49
CA LEU A 38 -0.66 -3.09 0.21
C LEU A 38 -0.78 -1.65 0.70
N HIS A 39 -1.14 -0.75 -0.21
CA HIS A 39 -1.46 0.62 0.14
C HIS A 39 -2.94 0.88 -0.14
N VAL A 40 -3.65 1.32 0.89
CA VAL A 40 -5.07 1.65 0.77
C VAL A 40 -5.20 3.17 0.67
N VAL A 41 -5.75 3.64 -0.44
CA VAL A 41 -6.00 5.07 -0.63
C VAL A 41 -7.36 5.39 -0.03
N PRO A 42 -7.41 6.19 1.03
CA PRO A 42 -8.69 6.49 1.67
C PRO A 42 -9.57 7.35 0.78
N LEU A 43 -10.87 7.06 0.79
CA LEU A 43 -11.86 7.90 0.15
C LEU A 43 -12.35 8.91 1.18
N VAL A 44 -12.00 10.17 0.97
CA VAL A 44 -12.39 11.23 1.90
C VAL A 44 -13.57 11.99 1.30
N PRO A 45 -14.69 12.12 2.05
CA PRO A 45 -15.82 12.91 1.57
C PRO A 45 -15.41 14.38 1.48
N ASN A 46 -15.19 14.86 0.28
CA ASN A 46 -14.67 16.20 0.05
C ASN A 46 -15.59 17.30 0.59
N ALA A 47 -16.89 17.08 0.54
CA ALA A 47 -17.86 18.08 1.00
C ALA A 47 -17.71 18.41 2.48
N LEU A 48 -17.16 17.51 3.27
CA LEU A 48 -16.99 17.71 4.70
C LEU A 48 -15.59 18.19 5.06
N SER A 49 -14.64 18.02 4.15
CA SER A 49 -13.23 18.27 4.43
C SER A 49 -12.73 19.60 3.90
N PHE A 50 -13.43 20.19 2.94
CA PHE A 50 -12.97 21.39 2.26
C PHE A 50 -14.01 22.50 2.25
N PRO A 51 -13.58 23.76 2.32
CA PRO A 51 -14.52 24.88 2.20
C PRO A 51 -15.25 24.87 0.86
N PRO A 52 -16.49 25.35 0.81
CA PRO A 52 -17.23 25.42 -0.44
C PRO A 52 -16.57 26.26 -1.52
N ALA A 53 -15.66 27.14 -1.12
CA ALA A 53 -14.94 27.99 -2.07
C ALA A 53 -13.95 27.24 -2.91
N ILE A 54 -13.54 26.05 -2.49
CA ILE A 54 -12.61 25.23 -3.25
C ILE A 54 -13.40 24.54 -4.36
N SER A 55 -13.00 24.85 -5.60
CA SER A 55 -13.65 24.27 -6.75
C SER A 55 -13.44 22.76 -6.80
N THR A 56 -14.46 22.03 -7.22
CA THR A 56 -14.33 20.60 -7.42
C THR A 56 -13.34 20.25 -8.51
N ALA A 57 -13.05 21.20 -9.41
CA ALA A 57 -12.04 20.99 -10.44
C ALA A 57 -10.63 20.83 -9.88
N THR A 58 -10.38 21.40 -8.68
CA THR A 58 -9.08 21.26 -8.03
C THR A 58 -8.99 20.01 -7.18
N LEU A 59 -10.09 19.28 -7.04
CA LEU A 59 -10.16 18.08 -6.21
C LEU A 59 -10.18 16.82 -7.04
N GLN A 60 -9.50 16.84 -8.18
CA GLN A 60 -9.46 15.66 -9.02
C GLN A 60 -8.78 14.52 -8.29
N PRO A 61 -9.35 13.32 -8.35
CA PRO A 61 -8.73 12.18 -7.69
C PRO A 61 -7.36 11.89 -8.33
N ILE A 62 -6.40 11.56 -7.47
CA ILE A 62 -5.10 11.17 -7.95
C ILE A 62 -5.23 9.77 -8.52
N PRO A 63 -4.75 9.53 -9.75
CA PRO A 63 -4.84 8.19 -10.34
C PRO A 63 -4.13 7.16 -9.48
N LEU A 64 -4.71 5.98 -9.38
CA LEU A 64 -4.11 4.90 -8.58
C LEU A 64 -2.74 4.51 -9.09
N GLU A 65 -2.46 4.73 -10.38
CA GLU A 65 -1.16 4.44 -10.95
C GLU A 65 -0.03 5.23 -10.29
N VAL A 66 -0.32 6.46 -9.85
CA VAL A 66 0.67 7.29 -9.16
C VAL A 66 1.07 6.63 -7.85
N PHE A 67 0.09 6.16 -7.09
CA PHE A 67 0.35 5.47 -5.83
C PHE A 67 1.05 4.12 -6.07
N HIS A 68 0.68 3.45 -7.13
CA HIS A 68 1.29 2.18 -7.48
C HIS A 68 2.78 2.36 -7.79
N ASP A 69 3.13 3.40 -8.55
CA ASP A 69 4.52 3.68 -8.86
C ASP A 69 5.31 4.04 -7.61
N GLU A 70 4.73 4.83 -6.71
CA GLU A 70 5.37 5.15 -5.44
C GLU A 70 5.58 3.91 -4.60
N LEU A 71 4.57 3.05 -4.54
CA LEU A 71 4.65 1.82 -3.76
C LEU A 71 5.72 0.88 -4.33
N ARG A 72 5.80 0.78 -5.63
CA ARG A 72 6.84 -0.02 -6.27
C ARG A 72 8.23 0.45 -5.89
N ARG A 73 8.45 1.77 -5.90
CA ARG A 73 9.74 2.32 -5.48
C ARG A 73 10.02 2.07 -4.01
N PHE A 74 8.98 2.16 -3.19
CA PHE A 74 9.11 1.92 -1.76
C PHE A 74 9.50 0.46 -1.48
N VAL A 75 8.99 -0.45 -2.27
CA VAL A 75 9.19 -1.89 -2.12
C VAL A 75 10.49 -2.36 -2.79
N GLU A 76 11.02 -1.58 -3.71
CA GLU A 76 12.18 -1.97 -4.52
C GLU A 76 13.34 -2.58 -3.73
N PRO A 77 13.77 -1.98 -2.60
CA PRO A 77 14.88 -2.58 -1.85
C PRO A 77 14.60 -3.98 -1.35
N VAL A 78 13.36 -4.27 -0.95
CA VAL A 78 13.03 -5.62 -0.46
C VAL A 78 12.69 -6.56 -1.61
N ALA A 79 12.28 -6.04 -2.74
CA ALA A 79 11.97 -6.87 -3.91
C ALA A 79 13.20 -7.57 -4.46
N GLU A 80 14.37 -7.06 -4.14
CA GLU A 80 15.64 -7.71 -4.52
C GLU A 80 15.94 -8.93 -3.64
N LEU A 81 15.32 -9.00 -2.47
CA LEU A 81 15.57 -10.05 -1.50
C LEU A 81 14.54 -11.16 -1.54
N VAL A 82 13.28 -10.82 -1.84
CA VAL A 82 12.17 -11.77 -1.85
C VAL A 82 11.21 -11.40 -2.97
N PRO A 83 10.43 -12.37 -3.47
CA PRO A 83 9.36 -12.04 -4.41
C PRO A 83 8.37 -11.09 -3.75
N ALA A 84 8.18 -9.92 -4.33
CA ALA A 84 7.33 -8.90 -3.76
C ALA A 84 6.38 -8.34 -4.81
N GLU A 85 5.16 -8.06 -4.38
CA GLU A 85 4.13 -7.48 -5.23
C GLU A 85 3.58 -6.23 -4.58
N ALA A 86 3.35 -5.19 -5.36
CA ALA A 86 2.78 -3.95 -4.89
C ALA A 86 1.31 -3.88 -5.31
N VAL A 87 0.42 -3.67 -4.34
CA VAL A 87 -1.02 -3.60 -4.59
C VAL A 87 -1.56 -2.31 -4.01
N VAL A 88 -2.27 -1.55 -4.83
CA VAL A 88 -2.94 -0.32 -4.39
C VAL A 88 -4.43 -0.51 -4.57
N THR A 89 -5.20 -0.17 -3.55
CA THR A 89 -6.65 -0.28 -3.62
C THR A 89 -7.28 0.97 -2.99
N SER A 90 -8.54 1.24 -3.34
CA SER A 90 -9.26 2.34 -2.71
C SER A 90 -9.89 1.88 -1.40
N GLY A 91 -10.13 2.85 -0.50
CA GLY A 91 -10.76 2.55 0.76
C GLY A 91 -12.12 1.90 0.62
N ASP A 92 -12.83 2.23 -0.44
CA ASP A 92 -14.14 1.64 -0.72
C ASP A 92 -14.02 0.14 -0.98
N ALA A 93 -13.01 -0.26 -1.75
CA ALA A 93 -12.78 -1.67 -2.00
C ALA A 93 -12.36 -2.41 -0.73
N ALA A 94 -11.59 -1.75 0.12
CA ALA A 94 -11.12 -2.34 1.38
C ALA A 94 -12.25 -2.60 2.36
N ARG A 95 -13.36 -1.88 2.24
CA ARG A 95 -14.51 -2.03 3.13
C ARG A 95 -15.38 -3.23 2.81
N ARG A 96 -15.16 -3.84 1.69
CA ARG A 96 -16.07 -4.87 1.18
C ARG A 96 -15.73 -6.28 1.60
N HIS A 97 -15.03 -6.41 2.65
CA HIS A 97 -14.79 -7.77 3.08
C HIS A 97 -15.62 -8.21 4.16
#